data_309a84248541595436c6dc81bbcedcf3
#
_entry.id   309a84248541595436c6dc81bbcedcf3
#
_cell.length_a   1.000
_cell.length_b   1.000
_cell.length_c   1.000
_cell.angle_alpha   90.00
_cell.angle_beta   90.00
_cell.angle_gamma   90.00
#
_symmetry.space_group_name_H-M   'P 1'
#
loop_
_entity.id
_entity.type
_entity.pdbx_description
1 polymer ?
#
loop_
_entity_poly.entity_id
_entity_poly.type
_entity_poly.pdbx_seq_one_letter_code
_entity_poly.pdbx_strand_id
1 'polypeptide(L)'
;MPTPENLATDATVAIMLADGFETVEALAVADILFRAGVRADLISVTDARHVTSSHGIRVVADLMLEDVDLSTYTVLFLPGGLPGTTNLKATPAIQAEVLRRADEGEAMAAICAAPSIFAELGVLDGRHATANPAFVKAIAAVGAIVHDNPVVVDGFITTSRGAGTSIDLGLEIVRQLLGEDAAEAISRGIVRTH
;
A
#
# COMPACT_ATOMS: atom_id res chain seq x y z
N MET A 1 14.24 3.52 3.86
CA MET A 1 14.42 4.89 3.30
C MET A 1 15.00 5.80 4.36
N PRO A 2 15.64 6.94 4.02
CA PRO A 2 15.96 7.93 5.05
C PRO A 2 14.65 8.47 5.65
N THR A 3 14.66 8.75 6.95
CA THR A 3 13.56 9.49 7.58
C THR A 3 13.58 10.94 7.05
N PRO A 4 12.44 11.55 6.70
CA PRO A 4 12.38 12.96 6.33
C PRO A 4 13.01 13.85 7.41
N GLU A 5 13.80 14.85 7.01
CA GLU A 5 14.46 15.76 7.97
C GLU A 5 13.44 16.52 8.83
N ASN A 6 12.28 16.84 8.25
CA ASN A 6 11.18 17.49 8.94
C ASN A 6 9.94 16.60 8.84
N LEU A 7 9.56 15.97 9.95
CA LEU A 7 8.31 15.22 10.04
C LEU A 7 7.12 16.16 10.16
N ALA A 8 6.11 15.95 9.31
CA ALA A 8 4.85 16.67 9.36
C ALA A 8 3.84 16.02 10.32
N THR A 9 4.09 14.76 10.71
CA THR A 9 3.23 13.96 11.59
C THR A 9 4.03 12.86 12.25
N ASP A 10 3.52 12.32 13.37
CA ASP A 10 4.04 11.10 14.01
C ASP A 10 3.49 9.83 13.34
N ALA A 11 2.56 9.96 12.39
CA ALA A 11 2.02 8.83 11.64
C ALA A 11 3.12 8.13 10.82
N THR A 12 3.04 6.80 10.75
CA THR A 12 4.02 5.96 10.06
C THR A 12 3.33 5.01 9.09
N VAL A 13 3.98 4.69 7.97
CA VAL A 13 3.46 3.78 6.94
C VAL A 13 4.39 2.58 6.78
N ALA A 14 3.85 1.37 6.94
CA ALA A 14 4.56 0.13 6.63
C ALA A 14 4.33 -0.23 5.15
N ILE A 15 5.36 -0.24 4.33
CA ILE A 15 5.31 -0.65 2.92
C ILE A 15 5.91 -2.05 2.81
N MET A 16 5.06 -3.05 2.53
CA MET A 16 5.45 -4.45 2.58
C MET A 16 6.06 -4.92 1.27
N LEU A 17 7.30 -5.39 1.30
CA LEU A 17 8.03 -5.86 0.12
C LEU A 17 8.22 -7.37 0.15
N ALA A 18 7.72 -8.06 -0.87
CA ALA A 18 8.00 -9.46 -1.17
C ALA A 18 8.68 -9.58 -2.53
N ASP A 19 9.48 -10.62 -2.76
CA ASP A 19 10.04 -10.87 -4.09
C ASP A 19 8.94 -10.93 -5.14
N GLY A 20 9.14 -10.21 -6.24
CA GLY A 20 8.15 -10.02 -7.29
C GLY A 20 7.18 -8.85 -7.08
N PHE A 21 7.43 -7.96 -6.11
CA PHE A 21 6.64 -6.74 -5.96
C PHE A 21 6.73 -5.82 -7.19
N GLU A 22 5.74 -4.98 -7.41
CA GLU A 22 5.78 -3.99 -8.48
C GLU A 22 6.55 -2.74 -8.05
N THR A 23 7.66 -2.47 -8.76
CA THR A 23 8.61 -1.40 -8.40
C THR A 23 7.93 -0.04 -8.26
N VAL A 24 7.15 0.35 -9.28
CA VAL A 24 6.52 1.68 -9.33
C VAL A 24 5.49 1.83 -8.22
N GLU A 25 4.73 0.78 -7.91
CA GLU A 25 3.68 0.82 -6.89
C GLU A 25 4.24 1.04 -5.49
N ALA A 26 5.32 0.35 -5.15
CA ALA A 26 5.95 0.52 -3.85
C ALA A 26 6.70 1.86 -3.75
N LEU A 27 7.56 2.17 -4.74
CA LEU A 27 8.50 3.28 -4.61
C LEU A 27 7.87 4.64 -4.93
N ALA A 28 6.84 4.73 -5.79
CA ALA A 28 6.14 5.99 -6.00
C ALA A 28 5.38 6.42 -4.73
N VAL A 29 4.70 5.48 -4.06
CA VAL A 29 4.04 5.78 -2.78
C VAL A 29 5.07 6.20 -1.73
N ALA A 30 6.20 5.49 -1.64
CA ALA A 30 7.29 5.84 -0.73
C ALA A 30 7.85 7.26 -0.97
N ASP A 31 8.08 7.64 -2.25
CA ASP A 31 8.57 8.97 -2.62
C ASP A 31 7.56 10.07 -2.26
N ILE A 32 6.26 9.86 -2.51
CA ILE A 32 5.20 10.81 -2.15
C ILE A 32 5.14 11.03 -0.64
N LEU A 33 5.19 9.95 0.15
CA LEU A 33 5.18 10.04 1.61
C LEU A 33 6.42 10.78 2.14
N PHE A 34 7.60 10.48 1.60
CA PHE A 34 8.84 11.17 1.97
C PHE A 34 8.75 12.68 1.72
N ARG A 35 8.25 13.09 0.54
CA ARG A 35 8.04 14.51 0.19
C ARG A 35 7.05 15.21 1.11
N ALA A 36 6.06 14.46 1.59
CA ALA A 36 5.06 14.98 2.51
C ALA A 36 5.53 15.05 3.98
N GLY A 37 6.76 14.62 4.28
CA GLY A 37 7.25 14.55 5.65
C GLY A 37 6.59 13.44 6.48
N VAL A 38 6.11 12.38 5.83
CA VAL A 38 5.56 11.18 6.48
C VAL A 38 6.63 10.10 6.49
N ARG A 39 6.90 9.54 7.67
CA ARG A 39 7.81 8.38 7.79
C ARG A 39 7.18 7.15 7.15
N ALA A 40 7.91 6.52 6.23
CA ALA A 40 7.54 5.24 5.66
C ALA A 40 8.73 4.29 5.70
N ASP A 41 8.50 3.05 6.14
CA ASP A 41 9.53 2.02 6.19
C ASP A 41 9.23 0.95 5.12
N LEU A 42 10.23 0.66 4.30
CA LEU A 42 10.20 -0.49 3.39
C LEU A 42 10.53 -1.74 4.19
N ILE A 43 9.58 -2.66 4.32
CA ILE A 43 9.70 -3.84 5.17
C ILE A 43 9.72 -5.10 4.31
N SER A 44 10.82 -5.86 4.38
CA SER A 44 10.94 -7.14 3.68
C SER A 44 10.20 -8.25 4.43
N VAL A 45 9.36 -9.00 3.71
CA VAL A 45 8.77 -10.25 4.21
C VAL A 45 9.60 -11.48 3.86
N THR A 46 10.76 -11.30 3.20
CA THR A 46 11.68 -12.39 2.87
C THR A 46 12.72 -12.58 3.97
N ASP A 47 13.61 -13.53 3.82
CA ASP A 47 14.73 -13.80 4.73
C ASP A 47 15.94 -12.86 4.51
N ALA A 48 15.79 -11.84 3.67
CA ALA A 48 16.84 -10.87 3.33
C ALA A 48 16.28 -9.46 3.17
N ARG A 49 17.13 -8.46 3.44
CA ARG A 49 16.79 -7.05 3.18
C ARG A 49 16.77 -6.69 1.69
N HIS A 50 17.41 -7.51 0.85
CA HIS A 50 17.41 -7.32 -0.60
C HIS A 50 16.18 -8.01 -1.18
N VAL A 51 15.23 -7.21 -1.67
CA VAL A 51 14.00 -7.71 -2.30
C VAL A 51 14.05 -7.41 -3.78
N THR A 52 13.75 -8.39 -4.61
CA THR A 52 13.79 -8.27 -6.07
C THR A 52 12.38 -8.06 -6.61
N SER A 53 12.18 -6.97 -7.35
CA SER A 53 10.88 -6.67 -7.96
C SER A 53 10.52 -7.62 -9.12
N SER A 54 9.28 -7.54 -9.60
CA SER A 54 8.77 -8.27 -10.77
C SER A 54 9.58 -8.04 -12.06
N HIS A 55 10.30 -6.93 -12.13
CA HIS A 55 11.15 -6.56 -13.27
C HIS A 55 12.65 -6.75 -13.00
N GLY A 56 13.03 -7.48 -11.95
CA GLY A 56 14.42 -7.79 -11.62
C GLY A 56 15.20 -6.63 -10.96
N ILE A 57 14.54 -5.56 -10.57
CA ILE A 57 15.17 -4.44 -9.86
C ILE A 57 15.29 -4.80 -8.39
N ARG A 58 16.51 -4.68 -7.84
CA ARG A 58 16.76 -4.94 -6.42
C ARG A 58 16.58 -3.68 -5.60
N VAL A 59 15.83 -3.80 -4.52
CA VAL A 59 15.63 -2.75 -3.53
C VAL A 59 16.11 -3.28 -2.17
N VAL A 60 16.75 -2.41 -1.39
CA VAL A 60 17.15 -2.73 -0.03
C VAL A 60 16.03 -2.25 0.91
N ALA A 61 15.37 -3.16 1.60
CA ALA A 61 14.40 -2.83 2.62
C ALA A 61 15.08 -2.19 3.85
N ASP A 62 14.35 -1.32 4.54
CA ASP A 62 14.83 -0.66 5.75
C ASP A 62 14.85 -1.62 6.94
N LEU A 63 13.86 -2.51 7.00
CA LEU A 63 13.61 -3.43 8.10
C LEU A 63 13.22 -4.81 7.58
N MET A 64 13.33 -5.81 8.43
CA MET A 64 12.79 -7.15 8.20
C MET A 64 11.47 -7.29 8.95
N LEU A 65 10.53 -8.09 8.41
CA LEU A 65 9.24 -8.32 9.07
C LEU A 65 9.40 -8.90 10.49
N GLU A 66 10.39 -9.74 10.72
CA GLU A 66 10.68 -10.36 12.02
C GLU A 66 11.14 -9.36 13.09
N ASP A 67 11.63 -8.19 12.67
CA ASP A 67 12.18 -7.15 13.56
C ASP A 67 11.15 -6.07 13.92
N VAL A 68 9.92 -6.14 13.39
CA VAL A 68 8.93 -5.08 13.54
C VAL A 68 7.61 -5.57 14.12
N ASP A 69 6.97 -4.70 14.87
CA ASP A 69 5.57 -4.85 15.27
C ASP A 69 4.70 -3.99 14.33
N LEU A 70 3.98 -4.65 13.41
CA LEU A 70 3.14 -3.98 12.43
C LEU A 70 1.99 -3.19 13.06
N SER A 71 1.56 -3.55 14.28
CA SER A 71 0.49 -2.83 15.00
C SER A 71 0.87 -1.40 15.38
N THR A 72 2.17 -1.08 15.39
CA THR A 72 2.67 0.26 15.70
C THR A 72 2.61 1.24 14.53
N TYR A 73 2.34 0.75 13.32
CA TYR A 73 2.22 1.60 12.13
C TYR A 73 0.80 2.11 11.93
N THR A 74 0.69 3.38 11.56
CA THR A 74 -0.61 4.01 11.30
C THR A 74 -1.29 3.42 10.07
N VAL A 75 -0.53 3.14 9.00
CA VAL A 75 -1.06 2.57 7.75
C VAL A 75 -0.24 1.36 7.34
N LEU A 76 -0.91 0.26 6.98
CA LEU A 76 -0.31 -0.89 6.29
C LEU A 76 -0.53 -0.74 4.78
N PHE A 77 0.53 -0.74 3.98
CA PHE A 77 0.43 -0.68 2.53
C PHE A 77 1.00 -1.95 1.86
N LEU A 78 0.16 -2.57 1.02
CA LEU A 78 0.48 -3.75 0.24
C LEU A 78 0.61 -3.39 -1.25
N PRO A 79 1.83 -3.29 -1.82
CA PRO A 79 2.04 -3.16 -3.26
C PRO A 79 1.60 -4.43 -3.99
N GLY A 80 1.30 -4.28 -5.28
CA GLY A 80 1.00 -5.40 -6.16
C GLY A 80 2.26 -6.01 -6.78
N GLY A 81 2.11 -6.46 -8.02
CA GLY A 81 3.12 -7.25 -8.73
C GLY A 81 2.94 -8.75 -8.52
N LEU A 82 3.39 -9.53 -9.49
CA LEU A 82 3.42 -10.98 -9.40
C LEU A 82 4.86 -11.47 -9.62
N PRO A 83 5.34 -12.41 -8.80
CA PRO A 83 4.62 -13.14 -7.73
C PRO A 83 4.51 -12.41 -6.39
N GLY A 84 4.90 -11.14 -6.26
CA GLY A 84 4.93 -10.37 -5.02
C GLY A 84 3.63 -10.45 -4.21
N THR A 85 2.48 -10.22 -4.84
CA THR A 85 1.16 -10.36 -4.20
C THR A 85 0.92 -11.78 -3.68
N THR A 86 1.34 -12.82 -4.44
CA THR A 86 1.22 -14.22 -4.01
C THR A 86 2.09 -14.49 -2.78
N ASN A 87 3.30 -13.93 -2.74
CA ASN A 87 4.23 -14.08 -1.63
C ASN A 87 3.74 -13.32 -0.38
N LEU A 88 3.24 -12.09 -0.52
CA LEU A 88 2.61 -11.35 0.58
C LEU A 88 1.42 -12.11 1.16
N LYS A 89 0.55 -12.63 0.28
CA LYS A 89 -0.60 -13.43 0.68
C LYS A 89 -0.20 -14.71 1.41
N ALA A 90 0.91 -15.36 1.03
CA ALA A 90 1.40 -16.57 1.68
C ALA A 90 2.08 -16.30 3.04
N THR A 91 2.28 -15.03 3.42
CA THR A 91 2.93 -14.63 4.67
C THR A 91 1.90 -14.56 5.82
N PRO A 92 1.94 -15.48 6.82
CA PRO A 92 0.91 -15.53 7.87
C PRO A 92 0.78 -14.25 8.69
N ALA A 93 1.90 -13.56 8.95
CA ALA A 93 1.90 -12.31 9.70
C ALA A 93 1.16 -11.18 8.96
N ILE A 94 1.23 -11.15 7.61
CA ILE A 94 0.46 -10.19 6.80
C ILE A 94 -1.03 -10.50 6.87
N GLN A 95 -1.43 -11.77 6.77
CA GLN A 95 -2.84 -12.17 6.89
C GLN A 95 -3.40 -11.79 8.26
N ALA A 96 -2.65 -12.11 9.33
CA ALA A 96 -3.05 -11.79 10.70
C ALA A 96 -3.21 -10.28 10.91
N GLU A 97 -2.27 -9.48 10.39
CA GLU A 97 -2.32 -8.01 10.53
C GLU A 97 -3.46 -7.39 9.72
N VAL A 98 -3.73 -7.88 8.51
CA VAL A 98 -4.88 -7.42 7.71
C VAL A 98 -6.19 -7.71 8.44
N LEU A 99 -6.36 -8.90 9.03
CA LEU A 99 -7.57 -9.26 9.80
C LEU A 99 -7.70 -8.42 11.08
N ARG A 100 -6.60 -8.24 11.84
CA ARG A 100 -6.60 -7.38 13.04
C ARG A 100 -7.03 -5.96 12.69
N ARG A 101 -6.46 -5.35 11.63
CA ARG A 101 -6.82 -4.01 11.19
C ARG A 101 -8.27 -3.91 10.73
N ALA A 102 -8.78 -4.94 10.07
CA ALA A 102 -10.17 -4.99 9.67
C ALA A 102 -11.11 -4.98 10.88
N ASP A 103 -10.78 -5.74 11.93
CA ASP A 103 -11.58 -5.83 13.16
C ASP A 103 -11.52 -4.53 13.99
N GLU A 104 -10.35 -3.86 14.01
CA GLU A 104 -10.13 -2.64 14.78
C GLU A 104 -10.43 -1.35 14.00
N GLY A 105 -10.69 -1.45 12.68
CA GLY A 105 -10.95 -0.29 11.82
C GLY A 105 -9.71 0.56 11.56
N GLU A 106 -8.52 -0.06 11.54
CA GLU A 106 -7.25 0.62 11.30
C GLU A 106 -6.88 0.69 9.82
N ALA A 107 -6.24 1.80 9.44
CA ALA A 107 -5.97 2.13 8.04
C ALA A 107 -5.07 1.11 7.33
N MET A 108 -5.52 0.66 6.16
CA MET A 108 -4.75 -0.18 5.26
C MET A 108 -5.00 0.17 3.79
N ALA A 109 -3.97 0.00 2.98
CA ALA A 109 -4.02 0.28 1.55
C ALA A 109 -3.49 -0.90 0.72
N ALA A 110 -4.04 -1.09 -0.47
CA ALA A 110 -3.57 -2.09 -1.42
C ALA A 110 -3.74 -1.62 -2.86
N ILE A 111 -2.83 -2.02 -3.76
CA ILE A 111 -2.86 -1.61 -5.16
C ILE A 111 -2.73 -2.79 -6.11
N CYS A 112 -3.31 -2.66 -7.30
CA CYS A 112 -3.13 -3.58 -8.42
C CYS A 112 -3.69 -4.99 -8.14
N ALA A 113 -2.83 -5.97 -7.94
CA ALA A 113 -3.21 -7.33 -7.56
C ALA A 113 -3.49 -7.48 -6.06
N ALA A 114 -2.86 -6.65 -5.21
CA ALA A 114 -2.90 -6.79 -3.76
C ALA A 114 -4.29 -6.64 -3.10
N PRO A 115 -5.29 -5.89 -3.65
CA PRO A 115 -6.65 -5.92 -3.12
C PRO A 115 -7.27 -7.33 -3.08
N SER A 116 -6.77 -8.27 -3.90
CA SER A 116 -7.19 -9.68 -3.83
C SER A 116 -6.84 -10.35 -2.50
N ILE A 117 -5.82 -9.87 -1.77
CA ILE A 117 -5.48 -10.35 -0.42
C ILE A 117 -6.63 -10.00 0.53
N PHE A 118 -7.06 -8.74 0.52
CA PHE A 118 -8.20 -8.29 1.35
C PHE A 118 -9.48 -9.04 1.00
N ALA A 119 -9.72 -9.25 -0.28
CA ALA A 119 -10.89 -9.99 -0.78
C ALA A 119 -10.92 -11.44 -0.27
N GLU A 120 -9.82 -12.18 -0.41
CA GLU A 120 -9.73 -13.57 0.02
C GLU A 120 -9.83 -13.75 1.55
N LEU A 121 -9.45 -12.71 2.31
CA LEU A 121 -9.64 -12.67 3.77
C LEU A 121 -11.05 -12.21 4.19
N GLY A 122 -11.96 -11.97 3.23
CA GLY A 122 -13.33 -11.54 3.49
C GLY A 122 -13.48 -10.06 3.87
N VAL A 123 -12.39 -9.29 3.82
CA VAL A 123 -12.37 -7.89 4.28
C VAL A 123 -13.11 -6.96 3.31
N LEU A 124 -13.26 -7.34 2.04
CA LEU A 124 -13.94 -6.51 1.02
C LEU A 124 -15.43 -6.87 0.82
N ASP A 125 -16.00 -7.78 1.60
CA ASP A 125 -17.42 -8.11 1.47
C ASP A 125 -18.31 -6.89 1.80
N GLY A 126 -19.16 -6.50 0.84
CA GLY A 126 -20.02 -5.31 0.92
C GLY A 126 -19.30 -3.96 0.87
N ARG A 127 -17.99 -3.91 0.66
CA ARG A 127 -17.20 -2.67 0.63
C ARG A 127 -16.92 -2.19 -0.78
N HIS A 128 -16.82 -0.88 -0.94
CA HIS A 128 -16.37 -0.25 -2.19
C HIS A 128 -14.87 -0.44 -2.38
N ALA A 129 -14.47 -0.94 -3.55
CA ALA A 129 -13.06 -1.20 -3.84
C ALA A 129 -12.73 -1.08 -5.33
N THR A 130 -11.45 -0.99 -5.64
CA THR A 130 -10.91 -1.13 -7.00
C THR A 130 -9.68 -2.05 -6.97
N ALA A 131 -9.30 -2.54 -8.15
CA ALA A 131 -8.11 -3.35 -8.35
C ALA A 131 -7.65 -3.25 -9.81
N ASN A 132 -6.54 -3.89 -10.13
CA ASN A 132 -6.15 -4.09 -11.51
C ASN A 132 -7.27 -4.81 -12.29
N PRO A 133 -7.57 -4.42 -13.53
CA PRO A 133 -8.62 -5.05 -14.34
C PRO A 133 -8.58 -6.58 -14.38
N ALA A 134 -7.39 -7.19 -14.29
CA ALA A 134 -7.23 -8.64 -14.22
C ALA A 134 -7.77 -9.27 -12.91
N PHE A 135 -7.90 -8.48 -11.84
CA PHE A 135 -8.33 -8.93 -10.51
C PHE A 135 -9.74 -8.47 -10.13
N VAL A 136 -10.33 -7.53 -10.88
CA VAL A 136 -11.67 -6.99 -10.62
C VAL A 136 -12.72 -8.08 -10.45
N LYS A 137 -12.71 -9.10 -11.33
CA LYS A 137 -13.68 -10.21 -11.23
C LYS A 137 -13.49 -11.04 -9.96
N ALA A 138 -12.26 -11.21 -9.52
CA ALA A 138 -11.95 -11.99 -8.32
C ALA A 138 -12.44 -11.25 -7.06
N ILE A 139 -12.21 -9.94 -6.94
CA ILE A 139 -12.69 -9.17 -5.79
C ILE A 139 -14.22 -9.03 -5.80
N ALA A 140 -14.84 -8.86 -6.97
CA ALA A 140 -16.30 -8.82 -7.10
C ALA A 140 -16.96 -10.15 -6.69
N ALA A 141 -16.33 -11.28 -6.97
CA ALA A 141 -16.86 -12.61 -6.66
C ALA A 141 -17.01 -12.88 -5.15
N VAL A 142 -16.30 -12.12 -4.31
CA VAL A 142 -16.35 -12.23 -2.85
C VAL A 142 -17.11 -11.05 -2.21
N GLY A 143 -17.94 -10.35 -2.97
CA GLY A 143 -18.86 -9.34 -2.46
C GLY A 143 -18.40 -7.89 -2.55
N ALA A 144 -17.19 -7.59 -3.08
CA ALA A 144 -16.75 -6.21 -3.23
C ALA A 144 -17.61 -5.43 -4.25
N ILE A 145 -17.97 -4.20 -3.93
CA ILE A 145 -18.62 -3.23 -4.83
C ILE A 145 -17.53 -2.52 -5.63
N VAL A 146 -17.32 -2.97 -6.86
CA VAL A 146 -16.18 -2.55 -7.66
C VAL A 146 -16.42 -1.24 -8.39
N HIS A 147 -15.39 -0.39 -8.40
CA HIS A 147 -15.34 0.89 -9.12
C HIS A 147 -14.15 0.96 -10.07
N ASP A 148 -14.27 1.79 -11.12
CA ASP A 148 -13.19 2.07 -12.07
C ASP A 148 -12.36 3.32 -11.72
N ASN A 149 -12.56 3.90 -10.54
CA ASN A 149 -11.79 5.04 -10.07
C ASN A 149 -10.32 4.67 -9.85
N PRO A 150 -9.38 5.58 -10.10
CA PRO A 150 -7.95 5.37 -9.83
C PRO A 150 -7.67 4.92 -8.39
N VAL A 151 -8.37 5.53 -7.44
CA VAL A 151 -8.34 5.20 -6.01
C VAL A 151 -9.78 5.14 -5.48
N VAL A 152 -10.05 4.19 -4.61
CA VAL A 152 -11.33 4.05 -3.89
C VAL A 152 -11.02 3.95 -2.40
N VAL A 153 -11.70 4.78 -1.61
CA VAL A 153 -11.63 4.78 -0.15
C VAL A 153 -12.98 4.33 0.40
N ASP A 154 -12.96 3.35 1.28
CA ASP A 154 -14.12 2.90 2.04
C ASP A 154 -13.75 2.73 3.51
N GLY A 155 -14.04 3.78 4.29
CA GLY A 155 -13.64 3.83 5.69
C GLY A 155 -12.11 3.78 5.86
N PHE A 156 -11.62 2.74 6.49
CA PHE A 156 -10.19 2.52 6.74
C PHE A 156 -9.47 1.76 5.62
N ILE A 157 -10.16 1.38 4.55
CA ILE A 157 -9.59 0.66 3.42
C ILE A 157 -9.42 1.60 2.22
N THR A 158 -8.22 1.64 1.69
CA THR A 158 -7.90 2.36 0.45
C THR A 158 -7.39 1.38 -0.60
N THR A 159 -8.01 1.35 -1.78
CA THR A 159 -7.58 0.49 -2.89
C THR A 159 -7.27 1.30 -4.14
N SER A 160 -6.35 0.80 -4.98
CA SER A 160 -5.96 1.46 -6.21
C SER A 160 -5.72 0.47 -7.35
N ARG A 161 -5.77 0.95 -8.60
CA ARG A 161 -5.85 0.09 -9.80
C ARG A 161 -4.52 -0.51 -10.25
N GLY A 162 -3.40 0.17 -10.08
CA GLY A 162 -2.12 -0.36 -10.54
C GLY A 162 -1.05 0.71 -10.75
N ALA A 163 0.04 0.33 -11.39
CA ALA A 163 1.23 1.17 -11.52
C ALA A 163 0.95 2.61 -11.99
N GLY A 164 0.01 2.79 -12.94
CA GLY A 164 -0.38 4.12 -13.44
C GLY A 164 -1.12 5.00 -12.43
N THR A 165 -1.60 4.45 -11.31
CA THR A 165 -2.33 5.16 -10.26
C THR A 165 -1.59 5.19 -8.92
N SER A 166 -0.30 4.84 -8.92
CA SER A 166 0.52 4.78 -7.70
C SER A 166 0.72 6.15 -7.05
N ILE A 167 0.89 7.19 -7.86
CA ILE A 167 0.99 8.58 -7.38
C ILE A 167 -0.34 9.01 -6.76
N ASP A 168 -1.47 8.68 -7.40
CA ASP A 168 -2.81 8.98 -6.87
C ASP A 168 -3.01 8.34 -5.50
N LEU A 169 -2.60 7.08 -5.34
CA LEU A 169 -2.68 6.38 -4.06
C LEU A 169 -1.79 7.05 -3.00
N GLY A 170 -0.55 7.39 -3.34
CA GLY A 170 0.36 8.08 -2.42
C GLY A 170 -0.22 9.42 -1.95
N LEU A 171 -0.78 10.22 -2.88
CA LEU A 171 -1.45 11.48 -2.56
C LEU A 171 -2.71 11.28 -1.72
N GLU A 172 -3.46 10.20 -1.95
CA GLU A 172 -4.62 9.87 -1.12
C GLU A 172 -4.21 9.52 0.32
N ILE A 173 -3.15 8.74 0.52
CA ILE A 173 -2.64 8.45 1.86
C ILE A 173 -2.17 9.75 2.55
N VAL A 174 -1.47 10.64 1.83
CA VAL A 174 -1.10 11.97 2.35
C VAL A 174 -2.34 12.78 2.74
N ARG A 175 -3.40 12.76 1.91
CA ARG A 175 -4.66 13.44 2.20
C ARG A 175 -5.31 12.95 3.50
N GLN A 176 -5.30 11.64 3.71
CA GLN A 176 -5.86 11.03 4.92
C GLN A 176 -5.04 11.37 6.17
N LEU A 177 -3.72 11.48 6.05
CA LEU A 177 -2.83 11.73 7.20
C LEU A 177 -2.63 13.22 7.50
N LEU A 178 -2.61 14.09 6.49
CA LEU A 178 -2.20 15.51 6.60
C LEU A 178 -3.23 16.49 6.04
N GLY A 179 -4.30 16.01 5.41
CA GLY A 179 -5.35 16.86 4.81
C GLY A 179 -5.09 17.24 3.35
N GLU A 180 -6.10 17.88 2.75
CA GLU A 180 -6.14 18.22 1.32
C GLU A 180 -4.99 19.17 0.90
N ASP A 181 -4.74 20.22 1.68
CA ASP A 181 -3.73 21.23 1.34
C ASP A 181 -2.32 20.62 1.19
N ALA A 182 -1.99 19.63 2.04
CA ALA A 182 -0.72 18.90 1.97
C ALA A 182 -0.64 18.06 0.69
N ALA A 183 -1.68 17.30 0.37
CA ALA A 183 -1.74 16.48 -0.85
C ALA A 183 -1.63 17.33 -2.11
N GLU A 184 -2.32 18.48 -2.17
CA GLU A 184 -2.23 19.43 -3.28
C GLU A 184 -0.84 20.04 -3.40
N ALA A 185 -0.19 20.41 -2.28
CA ALA A 185 1.16 20.96 -2.28
C ALA A 185 2.16 19.96 -2.88
N ILE A 186 2.08 18.68 -2.47
CA ILE A 186 2.91 17.61 -3.03
C ILE A 186 2.60 17.41 -4.52
N SER A 187 1.31 17.34 -4.90
CA SER A 187 0.88 17.19 -6.31
C SER A 187 1.47 18.26 -7.22
N ARG A 188 1.45 19.54 -6.79
CA ARG A 188 2.10 20.64 -7.51
C ARG A 188 3.63 20.47 -7.55
N GLY A 189 4.25 20.07 -6.43
CA GLY A 189 5.70 19.89 -6.32
C GLY A 189 6.28 18.82 -7.23
N ILE A 190 5.52 17.77 -7.52
CA ILE A 190 5.91 16.69 -8.45
C ILE A 190 5.47 16.95 -9.89
N VAL A 191 4.92 18.15 -10.18
CA VAL A 191 4.43 18.55 -11.53
C VAL A 191 3.38 17.56 -12.09
N ARG A 192 2.49 17.06 -11.20
CA ARG A 192 1.41 16.19 -11.66
C ARG A 192 0.42 17.00 -12.51
N THR A 193 0.24 16.57 -13.75
CA THR A 193 -0.79 17.09 -14.67
C THR A 193 -2.02 16.19 -14.61
N HIS A 194 -3.18 16.78 -14.55
CA HIS A 194 -4.48 16.07 -14.54
C HIS A 194 -4.86 15.64 -15.96
#